data_ee9af06cf0a971eaf363c98890dfaacf
#
_entry.id   ee9af06cf0a971eaf363c98890dfaacf
#
_cell.length_a   1.000
_cell.length_b   1.000
_cell.length_c   1.000
_cell.angle_alpha   90.00
_cell.angle_beta   90.00
_cell.angle_gamma   90.00
#
_symmetry.space_group_name_H-M   'P 1'
#
loop_
_entity.id
_entity.type
_entity.pdbx_description
1 polymer ?
#
loop_
_entity_poly.entity_id
_entity_poly.type
_entity_poly.pdbx_seq_one_letter_code
_entity_poly.pdbx_strand_id
1 'polypeptide(L)'
;MNKMSSGVISRGVSAPMIKEGDDLVRIVVNSIINEVKDVKVINVPYYIDGVRAFGIEEHVLYDINDKDIIGITESVIARATGQYVTVDEIAADIEKKFGPDADINIINPIYSRNRFSMILKGIARAAKRIYFAMPEFDEVGNPSGVNPFTGVNIQEYYREICEKENCEAYFSTQITLNNTNNWLYCGLHDYEEYGKEHKCYTLADICSNVSPDWGLLGTNKSTEERLKLFPSKAVAQKVCDDVKAEIKRITGKDVIVCAYGDGCFHSPYINGVAGTSIWEFADPVSFLSSSLDEKLLNSCPNEIKVKYLADNKYANLSGDELNEAIQNEISSIKENLKGKMTQEGCTPRRFGDLLASLMDLTSGSGSRMTPIIIIQNYF
;
A
#
# COMPACT_ATOMS: atom_id res chain seq x y z
N MET A 1 -37.87 1.72 -17.54
CA MET A 1 -37.06 0.64 -16.90
C MET A 1 -35.77 1.29 -16.42
N ASN A 2 -35.65 1.55 -15.12
CA ASN A 2 -34.38 1.99 -14.54
C ASN A 2 -33.37 0.85 -14.74
N LYS A 3 -32.32 1.08 -15.54
CA LYS A 3 -31.18 0.20 -15.55
C LYS A 3 -30.63 0.18 -14.12
N MET A 4 -30.76 -0.95 -13.43
CA MET A 4 -29.95 -1.16 -12.21
C MET A 4 -28.49 -1.02 -12.63
N SER A 5 -27.84 0.05 -12.24
CA SER A 5 -26.40 0.16 -12.38
C SER A 5 -25.75 -0.79 -11.37
N SER A 6 -24.84 -1.62 -11.83
CA SER A 6 -23.96 -2.33 -10.88
C SER A 6 -23.14 -1.30 -10.12
N GLY A 7 -22.94 -1.51 -8.84
CA GLY A 7 -22.01 -0.68 -8.05
C GLY A 7 -20.57 -0.81 -8.55
N VAL A 8 -19.63 -0.27 -7.78
CA VAL A 8 -18.20 -0.38 -8.05
C VAL A 8 -17.78 -1.84 -8.13
N ILE A 9 -17.06 -2.20 -9.18
CA ILE A 9 -16.52 -3.55 -9.40
C ILE A 9 -15.00 -3.44 -9.39
N SER A 10 -14.32 -4.23 -8.56
CA SER A 10 -12.86 -4.32 -8.52
C SER A 10 -12.40 -5.74 -8.81
N ARG A 11 -11.47 -5.90 -9.75
CA ARG A 11 -10.96 -7.20 -10.23
C ARG A 11 -9.46 -7.22 -10.28
N GLY A 12 -8.88 -8.34 -9.80
CA GLY A 12 -7.47 -8.64 -10.02
C GLY A 12 -7.27 -9.31 -11.37
N VAL A 13 -6.32 -8.82 -12.13
CA VAL A 13 -5.91 -9.36 -13.43
C VAL A 13 -4.58 -10.08 -13.27
N SER A 14 -4.53 -11.33 -13.74
CA SER A 14 -3.33 -12.14 -13.70
C SER A 14 -2.28 -11.62 -14.67
N ALA A 15 -1.03 -11.69 -14.27
CA ALA A 15 0.11 -11.36 -15.12
C ALA A 15 1.14 -12.49 -15.08
N PRO A 16 1.94 -12.67 -16.16
CA PRO A 16 3.07 -13.58 -16.12
C PRO A 16 4.10 -13.15 -15.06
N MET A 17 5.03 -14.04 -14.72
CA MET A 17 6.14 -13.70 -13.84
C MET A 17 6.98 -12.57 -14.47
N ILE A 18 6.99 -11.43 -13.81
CA ILE A 18 7.74 -10.24 -14.26
C ILE A 18 9.17 -10.30 -13.73
N LYS A 19 10.13 -10.03 -14.59
CA LYS A 19 11.57 -10.02 -14.29
C LYS A 19 12.15 -8.63 -14.57
N GLU A 20 13.32 -8.39 -14.05
CA GLU A 20 14.12 -7.21 -14.35
C GLU A 20 14.39 -7.09 -15.84
N GLY A 21 14.15 -5.91 -16.42
CA GLY A 21 14.30 -5.63 -17.84
C GLY A 21 13.11 -6.02 -18.73
N ASP A 22 12.06 -6.62 -18.17
CA ASP A 22 10.84 -6.91 -18.93
C ASP A 22 10.11 -5.63 -19.33
N ASP A 23 9.48 -5.69 -20.51
CA ASP A 23 8.58 -4.63 -20.99
C ASP A 23 7.26 -4.65 -20.20
N LEU A 24 7.26 -3.98 -19.07
CA LEU A 24 6.12 -3.94 -18.15
C LEU A 24 4.87 -3.35 -18.81
N VAL A 25 5.02 -2.31 -19.63
CA VAL A 25 3.88 -1.67 -20.31
C VAL A 25 3.17 -2.67 -21.20
N ARG A 26 3.92 -3.39 -22.01
CA ARG A 26 3.37 -4.43 -22.89
C ARG A 26 2.74 -5.58 -22.09
N ILE A 27 3.37 -6.00 -20.99
CA ILE A 27 2.83 -7.07 -20.13
C ILE A 27 1.50 -6.63 -19.52
N VAL A 28 1.43 -5.44 -18.93
CA VAL A 28 0.20 -4.91 -18.30
C VAL A 28 -0.91 -4.79 -19.33
N VAL A 29 -0.65 -4.16 -20.45
CA VAL A 29 -1.64 -3.95 -21.50
C VAL A 29 -2.13 -5.27 -22.08
N ASN A 30 -1.22 -6.20 -22.39
CA ASN A 30 -1.62 -7.51 -22.91
C ASN A 30 -2.43 -8.31 -21.87
N SER A 31 -2.07 -8.26 -20.59
CA SER A 31 -2.84 -8.95 -19.54
C SER A 31 -4.26 -8.44 -19.46
N ILE A 32 -4.44 -7.11 -19.49
CA ILE A 32 -5.78 -6.47 -19.48
C ILE A 32 -6.57 -6.85 -20.72
N ILE A 33 -5.98 -6.72 -21.92
CA ILE A 33 -6.68 -6.95 -23.20
C ILE A 33 -7.02 -8.42 -23.39
N ASN A 34 -6.17 -9.36 -22.95
CA ASN A 34 -6.45 -10.78 -23.06
C ASN A 34 -7.57 -11.21 -22.11
N GLU A 35 -7.61 -10.67 -20.89
CA GLU A 35 -8.71 -10.92 -19.94
C GLU A 35 -10.05 -10.43 -20.51
N VAL A 36 -10.05 -9.36 -21.31
CA VAL A 36 -11.24 -8.84 -21.99
C VAL A 36 -11.64 -9.71 -23.19
N LYS A 37 -10.66 -10.30 -23.90
CA LYS A 37 -10.91 -10.94 -25.23
C LYS A 37 -11.03 -12.47 -25.18
N ASP A 38 -10.41 -13.16 -24.25
CA ASP A 38 -10.38 -14.62 -24.24
C ASP A 38 -11.49 -15.22 -23.39
N VAL A 39 -12.65 -15.39 -24.05
CA VAL A 39 -13.71 -16.27 -23.57
C VAL A 39 -13.55 -17.62 -24.21
N LYS A 40 -12.81 -18.50 -23.57
CA LYS A 40 -12.93 -19.93 -23.84
C LYS A 40 -13.90 -20.54 -22.82
N VAL A 41 -15.10 -20.84 -23.32
CA VAL A 41 -16.01 -21.72 -22.59
C VAL A 41 -15.37 -23.10 -22.55
N ILE A 42 -14.69 -23.42 -21.47
CA ILE A 42 -14.18 -24.77 -21.22
C ILE A 42 -15.27 -25.48 -20.44
N ASN A 43 -16.09 -26.26 -21.14
CA ASN A 43 -16.93 -27.26 -20.52
C ASN A 43 -16.02 -28.38 -20.00
N VAL A 44 -15.58 -28.29 -18.76
CA VAL A 44 -14.87 -29.38 -18.09
C VAL A 44 -15.92 -30.25 -17.40
N PRO A 45 -16.25 -31.43 -17.92
CA PRO A 45 -17.13 -32.32 -17.21
C PRO A 45 -16.41 -32.86 -15.96
N TYR A 46 -16.97 -32.64 -14.80
CA TYR A 46 -16.52 -33.28 -13.57
C TYR A 46 -17.67 -34.07 -12.96
N TYR A 47 -17.29 -35.04 -12.15
CA TYR A 47 -18.25 -35.92 -11.46
C TYR A 47 -18.22 -35.60 -9.98
N ILE A 48 -19.40 -35.36 -9.38
CA ILE A 48 -19.60 -35.29 -7.95
C ILE A 48 -20.45 -36.49 -7.58
N ASP A 49 -19.94 -37.33 -6.68
CA ASP A 49 -20.62 -38.55 -6.21
C ASP A 49 -21.14 -39.47 -7.34
N GLY A 50 -20.37 -39.59 -8.42
CA GLY A 50 -20.73 -40.43 -9.56
C GLY A 50 -21.77 -39.83 -10.53
N VAL A 51 -22.24 -38.62 -10.25
CA VAL A 51 -23.15 -37.87 -11.12
C VAL A 51 -22.36 -36.86 -11.94
N ARG A 52 -22.58 -36.84 -13.24
CA ARG A 52 -21.94 -35.86 -14.13
C ARG A 52 -22.45 -34.46 -13.83
N ALA A 53 -21.57 -33.61 -13.28
CA ALA A 53 -21.83 -32.20 -13.06
C ALA A 53 -21.20 -31.39 -14.17
N PHE A 54 -21.88 -30.38 -14.62
CA PHE A 54 -21.36 -29.39 -15.56
C PHE A 54 -21.04 -28.13 -14.76
N GLY A 55 -19.76 -27.78 -14.63
CA GLY A 55 -19.36 -26.49 -14.16
C GLY A 55 -19.59 -25.46 -15.26
N ILE A 56 -20.41 -24.48 -15.00
CA ILE A 56 -20.44 -23.28 -15.81
C ILE A 56 -19.38 -22.38 -15.21
N GLU A 57 -18.21 -22.26 -15.85
CA GLU A 57 -17.35 -21.11 -15.58
C GLU A 57 -18.05 -19.89 -16.20
N GLU A 58 -18.64 -19.06 -15.39
CA GLU A 58 -19.10 -17.75 -15.81
C GLU A 58 -17.87 -16.90 -16.13
N HIS A 59 -17.47 -16.88 -17.37
CA HIS A 59 -16.54 -15.89 -17.88
C HIS A 59 -17.29 -14.56 -17.95
N VAL A 60 -17.12 -13.72 -16.94
CA VAL A 60 -17.66 -12.37 -16.96
C VAL A 60 -16.80 -11.56 -17.90
N LEU A 61 -17.30 -11.41 -19.14
CA LEU A 61 -16.78 -10.42 -20.07
C LEU A 61 -16.97 -9.04 -19.44
N TYR A 62 -15.91 -8.25 -19.41
CA TYR A 62 -16.02 -6.84 -19.14
C TYR A 62 -15.34 -6.05 -20.27
N ASP A 63 -15.99 -5.00 -20.73
CA ASP A 63 -15.40 -4.05 -21.65
C ASP A 63 -14.63 -2.99 -20.85
N ILE A 64 -13.49 -2.54 -21.37
CA ILE A 64 -12.81 -1.36 -20.85
C ILE A 64 -13.64 -0.13 -21.25
N ASN A 65 -13.94 0.72 -20.28
CA ASN A 65 -14.69 1.94 -20.48
C ASN A 65 -13.83 3.17 -20.16
N ASP A 66 -14.30 4.32 -20.66
CA ASP A 66 -13.70 5.59 -20.24
C ASP A 66 -13.87 5.75 -18.73
N LYS A 67 -12.81 6.24 -18.08
CA LYS A 67 -12.70 6.42 -16.62
C LYS A 67 -12.59 5.14 -15.79
N ASP A 68 -12.48 3.96 -16.40
CA ASP A 68 -12.06 2.78 -15.65
C ASP A 68 -10.68 3.02 -15.04
N ILE A 69 -10.48 2.56 -13.80
CA ILE A 69 -9.23 2.77 -13.09
C ILE A 69 -8.40 1.49 -13.15
N ILE A 70 -7.16 1.62 -13.57
CA ILE A 70 -6.19 0.53 -13.64
C ILE A 70 -5.13 0.78 -12.57
N GLY A 71 -5.02 -0.14 -11.62
CA GLY A 71 -3.99 -0.15 -10.59
C GLY A 71 -2.85 -1.09 -10.95
N ILE A 72 -1.62 -0.66 -10.76
CA ILE A 72 -0.41 -1.47 -10.94
C ILE A 72 0.36 -1.43 -9.62
N THR A 73 0.63 -2.60 -9.02
CA THR A 73 1.38 -2.63 -7.76
C THR A 73 2.82 -2.15 -7.97
N GLU A 74 3.33 -1.37 -7.03
CA GLU A 74 4.72 -0.90 -6.98
C GLU A 74 5.71 -2.07 -7.14
N SER A 75 5.32 -3.21 -6.63
CA SER A 75 6.11 -4.44 -6.59
C SER A 75 6.55 -4.90 -7.98
N VAL A 76 5.66 -4.86 -8.97
CA VAL A 76 6.00 -5.26 -10.34
C VAL A 76 6.73 -4.16 -11.09
N ILE A 77 6.44 -2.88 -10.78
CA ILE A 77 7.19 -1.74 -11.34
C ILE A 77 8.64 -1.82 -10.86
N ALA A 78 8.85 -1.93 -9.55
CA ALA A 78 10.19 -2.05 -8.96
C ALA A 78 10.95 -3.25 -9.53
N ARG A 79 10.27 -4.37 -9.73
CA ARG A 79 10.88 -5.58 -10.28
C ARG A 79 11.30 -5.40 -11.74
N ALA A 80 10.42 -4.88 -12.58
CA ALA A 80 10.72 -4.66 -13.99
C ALA A 80 11.82 -3.62 -14.20
N THR A 81 11.87 -2.60 -13.35
CA THR A 81 12.85 -1.51 -13.43
C THR A 81 14.13 -1.73 -12.62
N GLY A 82 14.27 -2.90 -11.97
CA GLY A 82 15.48 -3.26 -11.24
C GLY A 82 15.71 -2.44 -9.96
N GLN A 83 14.64 -1.98 -9.30
CA GLN A 83 14.75 -1.17 -8.09
C GLN A 83 15.06 -2.07 -6.88
N TYR A 84 16.33 -2.29 -6.65
CA TYR A 84 16.82 -3.16 -5.58
C TYR A 84 17.98 -2.54 -4.82
N VAL A 85 18.17 -2.98 -3.59
CA VAL A 85 19.33 -2.71 -2.75
C VAL A 85 19.77 -4.01 -2.06
N THR A 86 21.06 -4.22 -1.95
CA THR A 86 21.63 -5.33 -1.21
C THR A 86 21.86 -4.96 0.26
N VAL A 87 21.98 -5.97 1.11
CA VAL A 87 22.34 -5.78 2.51
C VAL A 87 23.69 -5.08 2.65
N ASP A 88 24.66 -5.38 1.75
CA ASP A 88 25.98 -4.72 1.73
C ASP A 88 25.89 -3.24 1.35
N GLU A 89 25.05 -2.88 0.38
CA GLU A 89 24.83 -1.47 0.02
C GLU A 89 24.16 -0.68 1.16
N ILE A 90 23.25 -1.31 1.91
CA ILE A 90 22.69 -0.72 3.13
C ILE A 90 23.81 -0.50 4.14
N ALA A 91 24.64 -1.51 4.42
CA ALA A 91 25.74 -1.42 5.35
C ALA A 91 26.71 -0.29 4.97
N ALA A 92 27.10 -0.22 3.70
CA ALA A 92 27.99 0.84 3.21
C ALA A 92 27.40 2.25 3.38
N ASP A 93 26.08 2.44 3.19
CA ASP A 93 25.44 3.73 3.39
C ASP A 93 25.32 4.08 4.89
N ILE A 94 25.09 3.08 5.76
CA ILE A 94 25.11 3.24 7.21
C ILE A 94 26.52 3.65 7.69
N GLU A 95 27.57 2.98 7.25
CA GLU A 95 28.95 3.35 7.58
C GLU A 95 29.30 4.78 7.13
N LYS A 96 28.85 5.15 5.95
CA LYS A 96 29.04 6.52 5.43
C LYS A 96 28.39 7.58 6.31
N LYS A 97 27.24 7.28 6.92
CA LYS A 97 26.45 8.23 7.70
C LYS A 97 26.85 8.27 9.18
N PHE A 98 27.16 7.13 9.74
CA PHE A 98 27.41 6.97 11.18
C PHE A 98 28.86 6.67 11.53
N GLY A 99 29.67 6.33 10.55
CA GLY A 99 31.05 5.85 10.72
C GLY A 99 31.13 4.32 10.87
N PRO A 100 32.34 3.75 10.68
CA PRO A 100 32.54 2.32 10.85
C PRO A 100 32.38 1.91 12.32
N ASP A 101 31.88 0.69 12.57
CA ASP A 101 31.69 0.13 13.90
C ASP A 101 30.92 1.05 14.85
N ALA A 102 29.97 1.80 14.34
CA ALA A 102 29.21 2.79 15.11
C ALA A 102 28.28 2.13 16.13
N ASP A 103 28.04 2.84 17.23
CA ASP A 103 26.91 2.59 18.13
C ASP A 103 25.70 3.36 17.59
N ILE A 104 24.60 2.68 17.29
CA ILE A 104 23.42 3.27 16.65
C ILE A 104 22.18 3.09 17.52
N ASN A 105 21.42 4.17 17.71
CA ASN A 105 20.10 4.12 18.32
C ASN A 105 19.04 3.97 17.24
N ILE A 106 18.26 2.89 17.27
CA ILE A 106 17.10 2.65 16.41
C ILE A 106 15.83 3.00 17.16
N ILE A 107 15.02 3.87 16.56
CA ILE A 107 13.82 4.41 17.20
C ILE A 107 12.60 4.01 16.39
N ASN A 108 11.57 3.48 17.06
CA ASN A 108 10.27 3.10 16.51
C ASN A 108 10.35 2.20 15.28
N PRO A 109 11.10 1.09 15.27
CA PRO A 109 11.12 0.19 14.14
C PRO A 109 9.77 -0.52 14.00
N ILE A 110 9.34 -0.76 12.75
CA ILE A 110 8.19 -1.63 12.50
C ILE A 110 8.58 -3.09 12.78
N TYR A 111 7.78 -3.80 13.59
CA TYR A 111 8.08 -5.16 14.03
C TYR A 111 7.74 -6.19 12.95
N SER A 112 8.49 -6.18 11.86
CA SER A 112 8.23 -7.02 10.71
C SER A 112 9.38 -7.97 10.39
N ARG A 113 9.02 -9.19 9.99
CA ARG A 113 9.97 -10.23 9.56
C ARG A 113 10.41 -10.07 8.11
N ASN A 114 9.65 -9.36 7.29
CA ASN A 114 9.87 -9.27 5.85
C ASN A 114 10.40 -7.91 5.39
N ARG A 115 10.30 -6.90 6.22
CA ARG A 115 10.70 -5.52 5.91
C ARG A 115 11.85 -5.10 6.80
N PHE A 116 11.57 -4.77 8.05
CA PHE A 116 12.57 -4.21 8.94
C PHE A 116 13.69 -5.21 9.28
N SER A 117 13.43 -6.50 9.39
CA SER A 117 14.47 -7.50 9.64
C SER A 117 15.60 -7.48 8.60
N MET A 118 15.28 -7.20 7.35
CA MET A 118 16.28 -7.12 6.29
C MET A 118 17.04 -5.79 6.33
N ILE A 119 16.36 -4.70 6.66
CA ILE A 119 16.99 -3.40 6.89
C ILE A 119 17.94 -3.53 8.10
N LEU A 120 17.48 -4.15 9.18
CA LEU A 120 18.26 -4.41 10.38
C LEU A 120 19.53 -5.22 10.08
N LYS A 121 19.44 -6.21 9.21
CA LYS A 121 20.63 -6.98 8.79
C LYS A 121 21.71 -6.09 8.19
N GLY A 122 21.35 -5.13 7.33
CA GLY A 122 22.29 -4.17 6.78
C GLY A 122 22.85 -3.20 7.83
N ILE A 123 22.01 -2.72 8.73
CA ILE A 123 22.45 -1.86 9.83
C ILE A 123 23.41 -2.61 10.76
N ALA A 124 23.06 -3.85 11.14
CA ALA A 124 23.87 -4.68 12.03
C ALA A 124 25.23 -5.06 11.44
N ARG A 125 25.30 -5.23 10.10
CA ARG A 125 26.57 -5.50 9.40
C ARG A 125 27.57 -4.35 9.50
N ALA A 126 27.08 -3.11 9.62
CA ALA A 126 27.89 -1.90 9.73
C ALA A 126 28.13 -1.43 11.18
N ALA A 127 27.23 -1.82 12.10
CA ALA A 127 27.24 -1.32 13.47
C ALA A 127 27.95 -2.29 14.41
N LYS A 128 28.61 -1.74 15.44
CA LYS A 128 29.14 -2.53 16.55
C LYS A 128 28.07 -2.86 17.58
N ARG A 129 27.21 -1.88 17.88
CA ARG A 129 26.11 -2.01 18.85
C ARG A 129 24.87 -1.29 18.36
N ILE A 130 23.73 -1.90 18.60
CA ILE A 130 22.42 -1.30 18.30
C ILE A 130 21.60 -1.24 19.60
N TYR A 131 21.07 -0.06 19.87
CA TYR A 131 20.19 0.21 20.98
C TYR A 131 18.78 0.49 20.45
N PHE A 132 17.87 -0.43 20.70
CA PHE A 132 16.50 -0.34 20.23
C PHE A 132 15.62 0.38 21.24
N ALA A 133 14.95 1.43 20.80
CA ALA A 133 13.78 1.98 21.47
C ALA A 133 12.52 1.39 20.82
N MET A 134 11.99 0.34 21.43
CA MET A 134 10.83 -0.41 20.96
C MET A 134 9.68 -0.19 21.94
N PRO A 135 8.67 0.62 21.61
CA PRO A 135 7.45 0.72 22.41
C PRO A 135 6.73 -0.65 22.48
N GLU A 136 5.77 -0.77 23.38
CA GLU A 136 5.02 -2.02 23.57
C GLU A 136 4.38 -2.53 22.27
N PHE A 137 3.90 -1.58 21.44
CA PHE A 137 3.37 -1.83 20.10
C PHE A 137 4.06 -0.90 19.10
N ASP A 138 4.29 -1.40 17.89
CA ASP A 138 4.72 -0.56 16.79
C ASP A 138 3.56 0.27 16.21
N GLU A 139 3.86 1.10 15.20
CA GLU A 139 2.88 2.00 14.58
C GLU A 139 1.71 1.29 13.90
N VAL A 140 1.84 -0.01 13.63
CA VAL A 140 0.80 -0.84 12.99
C VAL A 140 0.20 -1.89 13.94
N GLY A 141 0.51 -1.78 15.24
CA GLY A 141 -0.10 -2.58 16.29
C GLY A 141 0.53 -3.95 16.53
N ASN A 142 1.73 -4.24 16.00
CA ASN A 142 2.46 -5.44 16.35
C ASN A 142 3.13 -5.30 17.73
N PRO A 143 3.06 -6.31 18.60
CA PRO A 143 3.71 -6.25 19.90
C PRO A 143 5.23 -6.43 19.79
N SER A 144 5.97 -5.74 20.65
CA SER A 144 7.44 -5.85 20.77
C SER A 144 7.93 -7.17 21.40
N GLY A 145 7.03 -7.93 21.99
CA GLY A 145 7.29 -9.26 22.54
C GLY A 145 6.88 -10.38 21.61
N VAL A 146 6.14 -11.35 22.15
CA VAL A 146 5.65 -12.51 21.39
C VAL A 146 4.41 -12.10 20.59
N ASN A 147 4.47 -12.23 19.27
CA ASN A 147 3.33 -12.01 18.41
C ASN A 147 2.30 -13.14 18.58
N PRO A 148 1.04 -12.86 18.95
CA PRO A 148 0.05 -13.87 19.29
C PRO A 148 -0.38 -14.76 18.10
N PHE A 149 -0.20 -14.28 16.86
CA PHE A 149 -0.58 -15.01 15.65
C PHE A 149 0.55 -15.90 15.12
N THR A 150 1.80 -15.46 15.27
CA THR A 150 2.95 -16.16 14.72
C THR A 150 3.76 -16.92 15.76
N GLY A 151 3.59 -16.61 17.05
CA GLY A 151 4.38 -17.15 18.15
C GLY A 151 5.84 -16.66 18.19
N VAL A 152 6.21 -15.72 17.32
CA VAL A 152 7.56 -15.19 17.22
C VAL A 152 7.77 -14.09 18.26
N ASN A 153 8.82 -14.20 19.07
CA ASN A 153 9.32 -13.10 19.89
C ASN A 153 10.19 -12.21 19.00
N ILE A 154 9.74 -10.98 18.75
CA ILE A 154 10.39 -10.10 17.78
C ILE A 154 11.76 -9.59 18.30
N GLN A 155 11.90 -9.37 19.61
CA GLN A 155 13.17 -8.94 20.20
C GLN A 155 14.24 -10.03 20.12
N GLU A 156 13.86 -11.29 20.39
CA GLU A 156 14.76 -12.45 20.21
C GLU A 156 15.15 -12.62 18.75
N TYR A 157 14.19 -12.49 17.84
CA TYR A 157 14.45 -12.57 16.41
C TYR A 157 15.40 -11.48 15.90
N TYR A 158 15.24 -10.24 16.37
CA TYR A 158 16.15 -9.15 16.02
C TYR A 158 17.53 -9.32 16.66
N ARG A 159 17.61 -9.85 17.89
CA ARG A 159 18.87 -10.22 18.53
C ARG A 159 19.64 -11.24 17.70
N GLU A 160 18.99 -12.31 17.26
CA GLU A 160 19.61 -13.33 16.41
C GLU A 160 20.16 -12.76 15.08
N ILE A 161 19.47 -11.78 14.50
CA ILE A 161 19.96 -11.10 13.29
C ILE A 161 21.24 -10.33 13.61
N CYS A 162 21.24 -9.55 14.68
CA CYS A 162 22.42 -8.79 15.09
C CYS A 162 23.61 -9.70 15.42
N GLU A 163 23.40 -10.77 16.18
CA GLU A 163 24.43 -11.74 16.54
C GLU A 163 25.08 -12.40 15.32
N LYS A 164 24.27 -12.73 14.28
CA LYS A 164 24.80 -13.29 13.02
C LYS A 164 25.68 -12.34 12.24
N GLU A 165 25.50 -11.04 12.42
CA GLU A 165 26.34 -9.99 11.82
C GLU A 165 27.42 -9.48 12.79
N ASN A 166 27.66 -10.15 13.94
CA ASN A 166 28.61 -9.79 15.01
C ASN A 166 28.29 -8.43 15.67
N CYS A 167 27.04 -8.05 15.75
CA CYS A 167 26.57 -6.82 16.34
C CYS A 167 25.85 -7.09 17.67
N GLU A 168 26.15 -6.32 18.70
CA GLU A 168 25.47 -6.41 20.01
C GLU A 168 24.12 -5.67 19.97
N ALA A 169 23.06 -6.27 20.53
CA ALA A 169 21.71 -5.70 20.52
C ALA A 169 21.15 -5.49 21.94
N TYR A 170 20.70 -4.28 22.22
CA TYR A 170 20.11 -3.86 23.50
C TYR A 170 18.69 -3.35 23.26
N PHE A 171 17.72 -3.79 24.06
CA PHE A 171 16.30 -3.45 23.88
C PHE A 171 15.76 -2.69 25.08
N SER A 172 15.01 -1.63 24.82
CA SER A 172 14.32 -0.82 25.82
C SER A 172 12.95 -0.38 25.27
N THR A 173 11.98 -0.19 26.16
CA THR A 173 10.69 0.41 25.81
C THR A 173 10.76 1.93 25.71
N GLN A 174 11.84 2.53 26.19
CA GLN A 174 12.06 3.97 26.18
C GLN A 174 13.35 4.29 25.42
N ILE A 175 13.43 5.51 24.89
CA ILE A 175 14.65 6.02 24.31
C ILE A 175 15.68 6.13 25.41
N THR A 176 16.54 5.13 25.52
CA THR A 176 17.68 5.17 26.44
C THR A 176 18.76 5.95 25.71
N LEU A 177 18.94 7.20 26.08
CA LEU A 177 20.02 8.03 25.55
C LEU A 177 21.36 7.43 25.95
N ASN A 178 21.95 6.68 25.05
CA ASN A 178 23.38 6.44 25.10
C ASN A 178 24.10 7.73 24.74
N ASN A 179 25.33 7.90 25.16
CA ASN A 179 26.15 9.08 24.85
C ASN A 179 26.50 9.22 23.37
N THR A 180 25.79 8.53 22.49
CA THR A 180 25.98 8.63 21.03
C THR A 180 24.88 9.48 20.41
N ASN A 181 25.25 10.34 19.46
CA ASN A 181 24.32 11.14 18.67
C ASN A 181 23.88 10.41 17.38
N ASN A 182 24.16 9.12 17.24
CA ASN A 182 23.84 8.33 16.08
C ASN A 182 22.42 7.78 16.21
N TRP A 183 21.45 8.52 15.75
CA TRP A 183 20.04 8.17 15.82
C TRP A 183 19.48 7.89 14.43
N LEU A 184 18.77 6.77 14.30
CA LEU A 184 18.03 6.38 13.11
C LEU A 184 16.56 6.17 13.49
N TYR A 185 15.72 7.05 13.01
CA TYR A 185 14.27 6.90 13.13
C TYR A 185 13.75 5.94 12.06
N CYS A 186 13.07 4.89 12.50
CA CYS A 186 12.60 3.81 11.64
C CYS A 186 11.07 3.73 11.54
N GLY A 187 10.35 4.66 12.17
CA GLY A 187 8.91 4.80 12.02
C GLY A 187 8.50 5.26 10.62
N LEU A 188 7.25 4.96 10.25
CA LEU A 188 6.69 5.31 8.94
C LEU A 188 5.93 6.64 8.97
N HIS A 189 5.40 7.01 10.14
CA HIS A 189 4.66 8.26 10.32
C HIS A 189 5.56 9.38 10.79
N ASP A 190 5.22 10.59 10.36
CA ASP A 190 5.85 11.84 10.81
C ASP A 190 7.39 11.82 10.76
N TYR A 191 7.96 10.92 9.92
CA TYR A 191 9.41 10.70 9.86
C TYR A 191 10.17 11.96 9.44
N GLU A 192 9.61 12.76 8.54
CA GLU A 192 10.25 14.01 8.11
C GLU A 192 10.29 15.05 9.24
N GLU A 193 9.19 15.17 9.98
CA GLU A 193 9.08 16.10 11.09
C GLU A 193 9.99 15.65 12.23
N TYR A 194 9.94 14.38 12.58
CA TYR A 194 10.79 13.78 13.61
C TYR A 194 12.28 13.95 13.27
N GLY A 195 12.69 13.65 12.05
CA GLY A 195 14.07 13.79 11.60
C GLY A 195 14.58 15.24 11.67
N LYS A 196 13.74 16.21 11.30
CA LYS A 196 14.05 17.64 11.38
C LYS A 196 14.18 18.12 12.84
N GLU A 197 13.23 17.75 13.68
CA GLU A 197 13.21 18.15 15.10
C GLU A 197 14.41 17.59 15.87
N HIS A 198 14.69 16.29 15.71
CA HIS A 198 15.75 15.61 16.46
C HIS A 198 17.10 15.61 15.73
N LYS A 199 17.17 16.17 14.50
CA LYS A 199 18.39 16.20 13.67
C LYS A 199 19.01 14.82 13.49
N CYS A 200 18.19 13.84 13.25
CA CYS A 200 18.59 12.45 13.04
C CYS A 200 18.28 11.96 11.61
N TYR A 201 18.92 10.88 11.22
CA TYR A 201 18.56 10.19 9.99
C TYR A 201 17.25 9.41 10.16
N THR A 202 16.53 9.27 9.05
CA THR A 202 15.31 8.47 8.93
C THR A 202 15.52 7.36 7.90
N LEU A 203 14.61 6.40 7.81
CA LEU A 203 14.70 5.39 6.74
C LEU A 203 14.64 5.99 5.34
N ALA A 204 14.02 7.18 5.16
CA ALA A 204 14.03 7.89 3.88
C ALA A 204 15.41 8.36 3.44
N ASP A 205 16.30 8.61 4.40
CA ASP A 205 17.65 9.07 4.13
C ASP A 205 18.60 7.94 3.74
N ILE A 206 18.30 6.69 4.14
CA ILE A 206 19.16 5.53 3.88
C ILE A 206 18.90 5.02 2.46
N CYS A 207 19.97 4.80 1.69
CA CYS A 207 19.92 4.40 0.27
C CYS A 207 19.10 5.34 -0.62
N SER A 208 19.01 6.62 -0.26
CA SER A 208 18.31 7.65 -1.05
C SER A 208 18.95 7.91 -2.43
N ASN A 209 20.17 7.47 -2.65
CA ASN A 209 20.80 7.47 -3.98
C ASN A 209 20.18 6.43 -4.95
N VAL A 210 19.58 5.36 -4.44
CA VAL A 210 18.89 4.32 -5.22
C VAL A 210 17.39 4.61 -5.33
N SER A 211 16.77 5.02 -4.23
CA SER A 211 15.36 5.42 -4.15
C SER A 211 15.23 6.85 -3.60
N PRO A 212 15.32 7.87 -4.48
CA PRO A 212 15.41 9.27 -4.05
C PRO A 212 14.19 9.77 -3.26
N ASP A 213 13.01 9.26 -3.55
CA ASP A 213 11.77 9.70 -2.91
C ASP A 213 11.46 8.96 -1.60
N TRP A 214 12.06 7.76 -1.39
CA TRP A 214 11.60 6.85 -0.34
C TRP A 214 12.71 6.26 0.52
N GLY A 215 13.94 6.20 0.01
CA GLY A 215 15.01 5.46 0.69
C GLY A 215 14.57 4.04 1.05
N LEU A 216 14.77 3.65 2.30
CA LEU A 216 14.32 2.35 2.82
C LEU A 216 12.89 2.35 3.40
N LEU A 217 12.17 3.47 3.39
CA LEU A 217 10.76 3.51 3.83
C LEU A 217 9.89 2.54 3.05
N GLY A 218 10.07 2.49 1.73
CA GLY A 218 9.34 1.61 0.82
C GLY A 218 10.16 0.39 0.43
N THR A 219 10.19 -0.65 1.28
CA THR A 219 10.98 -1.86 1.01
C THR A 219 10.20 -3.13 1.23
N ASN A 220 10.55 -4.16 0.46
CA ASN A 220 10.09 -5.51 0.68
C ASN A 220 11.23 -6.51 0.45
N LYS A 221 11.23 -7.61 1.19
CA LYS A 221 12.21 -8.69 1.00
C LYS A 221 12.12 -9.25 -0.43
N SER A 222 13.26 -9.36 -1.09
CA SER A 222 13.39 -10.05 -2.38
C SER A 222 14.12 -11.39 -2.23
N THR A 223 15.28 -11.37 -1.58
CA THR A 223 16.05 -12.57 -1.20
C THR A 223 16.61 -12.37 0.21
N GLU A 224 17.45 -13.32 0.70
CA GLU A 224 18.10 -13.18 2.01
C GLU A 224 19.15 -12.06 2.08
N GLU A 225 19.61 -11.54 0.93
CA GLU A 225 20.63 -10.51 0.82
C GLU A 225 20.18 -9.30 -0.01
N ARG A 226 18.92 -9.26 -0.44
CA ARG A 226 18.43 -8.20 -1.33
C ARG A 226 17.00 -7.79 -1.01
N LEU A 227 16.77 -6.49 -0.90
CA LEU A 227 15.45 -5.88 -0.78
C LEU A 227 15.05 -5.26 -2.12
N LYS A 228 13.76 -5.26 -2.37
CA LYS A 228 13.14 -4.50 -3.44
C LYS A 228 12.72 -3.15 -2.86
N LEU A 229 13.05 -2.08 -3.54
CA LEU A 229 12.68 -0.71 -3.18
C LEU A 229 11.47 -0.23 -3.97
N PHE A 230 10.73 0.69 -3.43
CA PHE A 230 9.70 1.39 -4.19
C PHE A 230 10.35 2.17 -5.34
N PRO A 231 9.74 2.15 -6.53
CA PRO A 231 10.20 2.97 -7.65
C PRO A 231 10.04 4.46 -7.29
N SER A 232 10.91 5.29 -7.85
CA SER A 232 10.73 6.74 -7.72
C SER A 232 9.39 7.18 -8.31
N LYS A 233 8.85 8.30 -7.81
CA LYS A 233 7.62 8.91 -8.35
C LYS A 233 7.71 9.11 -9.85
N ALA A 234 8.85 9.55 -10.36
CA ALA A 234 9.08 9.76 -11.79
C ALA A 234 8.99 8.45 -12.60
N VAL A 235 9.58 7.36 -12.10
CA VAL A 235 9.52 6.04 -12.75
C VAL A 235 8.08 5.51 -12.72
N ALA A 236 7.42 5.58 -11.58
CA ALA A 236 6.05 5.12 -11.44
C ALA A 236 5.08 5.92 -12.34
N GLN A 237 5.25 7.25 -12.39
CA GLN A 237 4.46 8.13 -13.27
C GLN A 237 4.64 7.77 -14.75
N LYS A 238 5.89 7.59 -15.17
CA LYS A 238 6.17 7.20 -16.56
C LYS A 238 5.47 5.89 -16.94
N VAL A 239 5.50 4.89 -16.08
CA VAL A 239 4.80 3.61 -16.34
C VAL A 239 3.29 3.84 -16.45
N CYS A 240 2.69 4.65 -15.57
CA CYS A 240 1.27 4.95 -15.63
C CYS A 240 0.89 5.67 -16.94
N ASP A 241 1.68 6.66 -17.36
CA ASP A 241 1.44 7.42 -18.57
C ASP A 241 1.59 6.56 -19.83
N ASP A 242 2.63 5.73 -19.90
CA ASP A 242 2.87 4.81 -21.01
C ASP A 242 1.76 3.75 -21.13
N VAL A 243 1.32 3.17 -20.02
CA VAL A 243 0.19 2.21 -20.00
C VAL A 243 -1.11 2.88 -20.45
N LYS A 244 -1.40 4.08 -19.92
CA LYS A 244 -2.57 4.86 -20.33
C LYS A 244 -2.57 5.15 -21.84
N ALA A 245 -1.45 5.63 -22.35
CA ALA A 245 -1.29 5.95 -23.77
C ALA A 245 -1.49 4.71 -24.66
N GLU A 246 -0.93 3.57 -24.27
CA GLU A 246 -1.02 2.34 -25.05
C GLU A 246 -2.43 1.74 -25.00
N ILE A 247 -3.13 1.75 -23.87
CA ILE A 247 -4.55 1.35 -23.79
C ILE A 247 -5.41 2.24 -24.67
N LYS A 248 -5.21 3.56 -24.61
CA LYS A 248 -5.94 4.52 -25.44
C LYS A 248 -5.69 4.26 -26.93
N ARG A 249 -4.45 3.96 -27.31
CA ARG A 249 -4.08 3.63 -28.70
C ARG A 249 -4.81 2.39 -29.22
N ILE A 250 -4.96 1.35 -28.38
CA ILE A 250 -5.54 0.06 -28.80
C ILE A 250 -7.06 0.06 -28.71
N THR A 251 -7.63 0.66 -27.67
CA THR A 251 -9.06 0.56 -27.36
C THR A 251 -9.84 1.84 -27.69
N GLY A 252 -9.15 2.96 -27.86
CA GLY A 252 -9.77 4.29 -27.95
C GLY A 252 -10.28 4.84 -26.62
N LYS A 253 -10.16 4.10 -25.52
CA LYS A 253 -10.69 4.46 -24.19
C LYS A 253 -9.71 5.29 -23.39
N ASP A 254 -10.24 6.25 -22.64
CA ASP A 254 -9.47 7.12 -21.76
C ASP A 254 -9.58 6.64 -20.31
N VAL A 255 -8.69 5.72 -19.95
CA VAL A 255 -8.63 5.12 -18.61
C VAL A 255 -7.78 5.95 -17.66
N ILE A 256 -7.93 5.68 -16.36
CA ILE A 256 -7.11 6.24 -15.29
C ILE A 256 -6.12 5.15 -14.88
N VAL A 257 -4.83 5.44 -14.86
CA VAL A 257 -3.81 4.49 -14.45
C VAL A 257 -3.10 4.97 -13.19
N CYS A 258 -2.93 4.09 -12.22
CA CYS A 258 -2.34 4.37 -10.92
C CYS A 258 -1.28 3.33 -10.57
N ALA A 259 -0.20 3.75 -9.95
CA ALA A 259 0.71 2.87 -9.22
C ALA A 259 0.34 2.93 -7.73
N TYR A 260 0.22 1.78 -7.09
CA TYR A 260 -0.12 1.69 -5.67
C TYR A 260 0.87 0.80 -4.93
N GLY A 261 1.05 1.06 -3.64
CA GLY A 261 1.83 0.25 -2.72
C GLY A 261 0.94 -0.47 -1.70
N ASP A 262 1.52 -0.97 -0.63
CA ASP A 262 0.78 -1.59 0.47
C ASP A 262 -0.23 -0.59 1.02
N GLY A 263 -1.50 -0.86 0.75
CA GLY A 263 -2.61 -0.01 1.17
C GLY A 263 -2.88 -0.19 2.65
N CYS A 264 -2.08 0.46 3.48
CA CYS A 264 -2.32 0.50 4.91
C CYS A 264 -2.84 1.87 5.31
N PHE A 265 -3.79 1.97 6.21
CA PHE A 265 -4.07 3.22 6.88
C PHE A 265 -4.25 3.04 8.36
N HIS A 266 -3.90 4.11 9.03
CA HIS A 266 -3.95 4.19 10.46
C HIS A 266 -5.34 4.62 10.92
N SER A 267 -6.04 3.72 11.59
CA SER A 267 -7.23 4.07 12.36
C SER A 267 -6.92 3.91 13.85
N PRO A 268 -6.70 5.01 14.58
CA PRO A 268 -6.37 4.90 16.00
C PRO A 268 -7.52 4.43 16.87
N TYR A 269 -8.72 4.25 16.31
CA TYR A 269 -9.90 3.93 17.10
C TYR A 269 -10.85 3.01 16.36
N ILE A 270 -10.77 1.71 16.64
CA ILE A 270 -12.00 0.92 16.61
C ILE A 270 -12.49 0.87 18.05
N ASN A 271 -13.52 1.66 18.30
CA ASN A 271 -14.29 1.58 19.51
C ASN A 271 -14.96 0.22 19.61
N GLY A 272 -14.57 -0.56 20.56
CA GLY A 272 -15.31 -1.77 20.88
C GLY A 272 -14.61 -2.67 21.87
N VAL A 273 -13.28 -2.67 21.90
CA VAL A 273 -12.54 -3.43 22.89
C VAL A 273 -11.47 -2.51 23.47
N ALA A 274 -11.58 -2.22 24.75
CA ALA A 274 -10.61 -1.38 25.43
C ALA A 274 -9.17 -1.90 25.17
N GLY A 275 -8.35 -1.06 24.54
CA GLY A 275 -6.94 -1.35 24.28
C GLY A 275 -6.64 -1.98 22.92
N THR A 276 -7.60 -2.21 22.03
CA THR A 276 -7.33 -2.64 20.66
C THR A 276 -7.55 -1.50 19.69
N SER A 277 -6.48 -0.98 19.12
CA SER A 277 -6.55 -0.17 17.90
C SER A 277 -6.34 -1.10 16.71
N ILE A 278 -7.26 -1.08 15.75
CA ILE A 278 -6.97 -1.62 14.42
C ILE A 278 -6.33 -0.49 13.63
N TRP A 279 -5.13 -0.74 13.21
CA TRP A 279 -4.40 0.13 12.34
C TRP A 279 -4.72 -0.26 10.90
N GLU A 280 -5.53 0.52 10.25
CA GLU A 280 -5.62 0.52 8.82
C GLU A 280 -4.71 1.63 8.32
N PHE A 281 -3.79 1.30 7.51
CA PHE A 281 -2.70 2.17 7.15
C PHE A 281 -2.71 2.43 5.66
N ALA A 282 -3.18 3.59 5.23
CA ALA A 282 -2.79 4.09 3.92
C ALA A 282 -1.47 4.84 4.12
N ASP A 283 -0.39 4.15 3.90
CA ASP A 283 0.91 4.77 3.79
C ASP A 283 0.81 5.93 2.77
N PRO A 284 1.33 7.14 3.06
CA PRO A 284 1.45 8.21 2.08
C PRO A 284 2.18 7.77 0.81
N VAL A 285 2.92 6.68 0.89
CA VAL A 285 3.60 6.00 -0.21
C VAL A 285 2.67 5.10 -1.04
N SER A 286 1.50 4.74 -0.54
CA SER A 286 0.60 3.81 -1.22
C SER A 286 0.07 4.34 -2.55
N PHE A 287 0.17 5.64 -2.78
CA PHE A 287 -0.20 6.28 -4.02
C PHE A 287 1.00 6.98 -4.68
N LEU A 288 1.84 6.19 -5.36
CA LEU A 288 3.12 6.66 -5.91
C LEU A 288 2.95 7.60 -7.09
N SER A 289 2.01 7.30 -7.97
CA SER A 289 1.69 8.13 -9.12
C SER A 289 0.29 7.83 -9.64
N SER A 290 -0.28 8.77 -10.36
CA SER A 290 -1.58 8.63 -11.00
C SER A 290 -1.73 9.58 -12.16
N SER A 291 -2.55 9.21 -13.12
CA SER A 291 -3.05 10.12 -14.14
C SER A 291 -4.24 10.96 -13.65
N LEU A 292 -4.66 10.81 -12.40
CA LEU A 292 -5.66 11.66 -11.77
C LEU A 292 -5.07 13.03 -11.39
N ASP A 293 -5.94 14.03 -11.37
CA ASP A 293 -5.62 15.34 -10.83
C ASP A 293 -5.22 15.24 -9.35
N GLU A 294 -4.10 15.85 -8.99
CA GLU A 294 -3.57 15.85 -7.62
C GLU A 294 -4.58 16.41 -6.61
N LYS A 295 -5.35 17.41 -7.01
CA LYS A 295 -6.39 17.99 -6.19
C LYS A 295 -7.49 16.98 -5.86
N LEU A 296 -7.85 16.13 -6.81
CA LEU A 296 -8.83 15.05 -6.61
C LEU A 296 -8.26 13.96 -5.69
N LEU A 297 -7.00 13.56 -5.89
CA LEU A 297 -6.33 12.57 -5.05
C LEU A 297 -6.29 12.97 -3.58
N ASN A 298 -6.06 14.24 -3.32
CA ASN A 298 -6.00 14.80 -1.96
C ASN A 298 -7.37 15.23 -1.43
N SER A 299 -8.45 15.08 -2.20
CA SER A 299 -9.80 15.36 -1.73
C SER A 299 -10.25 14.28 -0.75
N CYS A 300 -11.10 14.65 0.20
CA CYS A 300 -11.83 13.67 0.99
C CYS A 300 -13.11 13.30 0.23
N PRO A 301 -13.49 12.01 0.18
CA PRO A 301 -14.78 11.62 -0.37
C PRO A 301 -15.90 12.33 0.37
N ASN A 302 -16.91 12.76 -0.39
CA ASN A 302 -18.11 13.29 0.19
C ASN A 302 -18.99 12.13 0.62
N GLU A 303 -18.92 11.75 1.90
CA GLU A 303 -19.90 10.84 2.47
C GLU A 303 -21.16 11.63 2.83
N ILE A 304 -22.20 11.45 2.04
CA ILE A 304 -23.51 11.93 2.38
C ILE A 304 -24.26 10.81 3.08
N LYS A 305 -24.66 11.05 4.30
CA LYS A 305 -25.56 10.14 4.99
C LYS A 305 -26.96 10.29 4.41
N VAL A 306 -27.24 9.53 3.35
CA VAL A 306 -28.53 9.50 2.65
C VAL A 306 -29.68 9.37 3.66
N LYS A 307 -29.51 8.51 4.67
CA LYS A 307 -30.49 8.35 5.75
C LYS A 307 -30.68 9.64 6.55
N TYR A 308 -29.61 10.38 6.84
CA TYR A 308 -29.73 11.65 7.56
C TYR A 308 -30.50 12.70 6.73
N LEU A 309 -30.24 12.77 5.43
CA LEU A 309 -30.99 13.66 4.52
C LEU A 309 -32.48 13.26 4.48
N ALA A 310 -32.76 11.98 4.35
CA ALA A 310 -34.13 11.45 4.34
C ALA A 310 -34.89 11.70 5.65
N ASP A 311 -34.23 11.46 6.79
CA ASP A 311 -34.87 11.57 8.11
C ASP A 311 -34.98 13.02 8.62
N ASN A 312 -34.18 13.96 8.09
CA ASN A 312 -34.15 15.34 8.58
C ASN A 312 -34.48 16.38 7.50
N LYS A 313 -33.59 16.56 6.50
CA LYS A 313 -33.74 17.65 5.53
C LYS A 313 -34.94 17.45 4.61
N TYR A 314 -35.20 16.22 4.24
CA TYR A 314 -36.24 15.79 3.30
C TYR A 314 -37.29 14.86 3.97
N ALA A 315 -37.48 14.94 5.29
CA ALA A 315 -38.34 14.07 6.04
C ALA A 315 -39.83 14.13 5.59
N ASN A 316 -40.23 15.18 4.91
CA ASN A 316 -41.55 15.36 4.36
C ASN A 316 -41.73 14.83 2.92
N LEU A 317 -40.66 14.33 2.28
CA LEU A 317 -40.69 13.73 0.95
C LEU A 317 -40.71 12.21 1.05
N SER A 318 -41.19 11.55 0.01
CA SER A 318 -41.20 10.09 -0.10
C SER A 318 -41.08 9.62 -1.57
N GLY A 319 -40.76 8.34 -1.75
CA GLY A 319 -40.69 7.73 -3.08
C GLY A 319 -39.73 8.42 -4.03
N ASP A 320 -40.18 8.66 -5.24
CA ASP A 320 -39.33 9.23 -6.31
C ASP A 320 -38.93 10.68 -6.03
N GLU A 321 -39.78 11.48 -5.39
CA GLU A 321 -39.46 12.87 -5.01
C GLU A 321 -38.31 12.93 -3.99
N LEU A 322 -38.30 12.03 -3.02
CA LEU A 322 -37.21 11.92 -2.03
C LEU A 322 -35.92 11.50 -2.73
N ASN A 323 -35.98 10.51 -3.61
CA ASN A 323 -34.81 10.04 -4.35
C ASN A 323 -34.21 11.14 -5.24
N GLU A 324 -35.06 11.89 -5.95
CA GLU A 324 -34.63 13.00 -6.78
C GLU A 324 -34.00 14.12 -5.95
N ALA A 325 -34.59 14.49 -4.84
CA ALA A 325 -34.05 15.51 -3.94
C ALA A 325 -32.69 15.10 -3.37
N ILE A 326 -32.51 13.83 -2.98
CA ILE A 326 -31.24 13.30 -2.47
C ILE A 326 -30.19 13.28 -3.60
N GLN A 327 -30.53 12.84 -4.81
CA GLN A 327 -29.59 12.83 -5.94
C GLN A 327 -29.16 14.25 -6.33
N ASN A 328 -30.06 15.20 -6.31
CA ASN A 328 -29.75 16.61 -6.55
C ASN A 328 -28.80 17.17 -5.48
N GLU A 329 -29.02 16.83 -4.21
CA GLU A 329 -28.11 17.22 -3.12
C GLU A 329 -26.73 16.63 -3.33
N ILE A 330 -26.62 15.34 -3.62
CA ILE A 330 -25.36 14.64 -3.89
C ILE A 330 -24.62 15.32 -5.05
N SER A 331 -25.35 15.61 -6.14
CA SER A 331 -24.79 16.22 -7.35
C SER A 331 -24.36 17.69 -7.15
N SER A 332 -24.99 18.39 -6.21
CA SER A 332 -24.72 19.80 -5.90
C SER A 332 -23.51 20.02 -5.02
N ILE A 333 -23.04 18.99 -4.30
CA ILE A 333 -21.93 19.11 -3.37
C ILE A 333 -20.62 19.26 -4.14
N LYS A 334 -20.05 20.45 -4.06
CA LYS A 334 -18.78 20.82 -4.67
C LYS A 334 -17.63 20.83 -3.68
N GLU A 335 -17.94 20.80 -2.39
CA GLU A 335 -16.97 20.96 -1.32
C GLU A 335 -16.85 19.68 -0.48
N ASN A 336 -15.66 19.52 0.02
CA ASN A 336 -15.28 18.48 0.94
C ASN A 336 -15.98 18.66 2.31
N LEU A 337 -16.62 17.63 2.81
CA LEU A 337 -17.33 17.62 4.11
C LEU A 337 -16.39 17.36 5.31
N LYS A 338 -15.08 17.46 5.13
CA LYS A 338 -14.06 17.09 6.13
C LYS A 338 -14.40 17.56 7.55
N GLY A 339 -14.74 18.84 7.72
CA GLY A 339 -15.09 19.40 9.03
C GLY A 339 -16.33 18.77 9.64
N LYS A 340 -17.37 18.53 8.85
CA LYS A 340 -18.62 17.91 9.31
C LYS A 340 -18.43 16.44 9.67
N MET A 341 -17.67 15.71 8.87
CA MET A 341 -17.36 14.30 9.16
C MET A 341 -16.63 14.16 10.49
N THR A 342 -15.67 15.03 10.78
CA THR A 342 -14.95 15.03 12.05
C THR A 342 -15.89 15.34 13.22
N GLN A 343 -16.80 16.30 13.09
CA GLN A 343 -17.81 16.63 14.12
C GLN A 343 -18.77 15.47 14.39
N GLU A 344 -19.05 14.66 13.37
CA GLU A 344 -19.91 13.47 13.49
C GLU A 344 -19.16 12.22 13.96
N GLY A 345 -17.88 12.34 14.33
CA GLY A 345 -17.05 11.22 14.77
C GLY A 345 -16.50 10.36 13.64
N CYS A 346 -16.53 10.84 12.40
CA CYS A 346 -15.90 10.18 11.25
C CYS A 346 -14.51 10.75 11.01
N THR A 347 -13.55 9.89 10.70
CA THR A 347 -12.23 10.32 10.23
C THR A 347 -12.25 10.41 8.70
N PRO A 348 -12.08 11.60 8.10
CA PRO A 348 -12.07 11.72 6.66
C PRO A 348 -10.80 11.07 6.08
N ARG A 349 -10.95 10.35 4.96
CA ARG A 349 -9.86 9.72 4.23
C ARG A 349 -9.65 10.39 2.89
N ARG A 350 -8.42 10.44 2.43
CA ARG A 350 -8.13 10.91 1.08
C ARG A 350 -8.64 9.89 0.07
N PHE A 351 -9.08 10.39 -1.07
CA PHE A 351 -9.57 9.56 -2.16
C PHE A 351 -8.51 8.56 -2.65
N GLY A 352 -7.27 9.03 -2.81
CA GLY A 352 -6.14 8.18 -3.20
C GLY A 352 -5.90 7.01 -2.25
N ASP A 353 -6.03 7.25 -0.94
CA ASP A 353 -5.84 6.21 0.09
C ASP A 353 -6.94 5.13 -0.01
N LEU A 354 -8.18 5.54 -0.28
CA LEU A 354 -9.28 4.59 -0.47
C LEU A 354 -9.09 3.74 -1.73
N LEU A 355 -8.64 4.35 -2.83
CA LEU A 355 -8.33 3.62 -4.06
C LEU A 355 -7.17 2.63 -3.85
N ALA A 356 -6.08 3.07 -3.24
CA ALA A 356 -4.93 2.22 -2.95
C ALA A 356 -5.31 1.02 -2.09
N SER A 357 -6.13 1.24 -1.05
CA SER A 357 -6.63 0.17 -0.18
C SER A 357 -7.52 -0.82 -0.93
N LEU A 358 -8.41 -0.33 -1.78
CA LEU A 358 -9.27 -1.19 -2.60
C LEU A 358 -8.44 -2.02 -3.58
N MET A 359 -7.41 -1.43 -4.20
CA MET A 359 -6.50 -2.13 -5.09
C MET A 359 -5.72 -3.22 -4.36
N ASP A 360 -5.15 -2.90 -3.20
CA ASP A 360 -4.36 -3.84 -2.40
C ASP A 360 -5.21 -5.03 -1.93
N LEU A 361 -6.39 -4.76 -1.36
CA LEU A 361 -7.33 -5.81 -0.96
C LEU A 361 -7.77 -6.69 -2.14
N THR A 362 -7.90 -6.10 -3.34
CA THR A 362 -8.31 -6.83 -4.55
C THR A 362 -7.16 -7.67 -5.12
N SER A 363 -5.93 -7.17 -5.09
CA SER A 363 -4.75 -7.89 -5.57
C SER A 363 -4.50 -9.17 -4.77
N GLY A 364 -4.89 -9.17 -3.51
CA GLY A 364 -4.73 -10.30 -2.61
C GLY A 364 -3.27 -10.62 -2.33
N SER A 365 -3.02 -11.82 -1.80
CA SER A 365 -1.65 -12.28 -1.56
C SER A 365 -0.89 -12.55 -2.87
N GLY A 366 0.44 -12.43 -2.84
CA GLY A 366 1.30 -12.70 -4.00
C GLY A 366 1.10 -14.09 -4.64
N SER A 367 0.43 -15.03 -3.95
CA SER A 367 0.09 -16.35 -4.48
C SER A 367 -0.98 -16.31 -5.59
N ARG A 368 -1.77 -15.24 -5.67
CA ARG A 368 -2.81 -15.09 -6.71
C ARG A 368 -2.27 -14.61 -8.04
N MET A 369 -1.07 -14.05 -8.07
CA MET A 369 -0.43 -13.49 -9.27
C MET A 369 -1.30 -12.46 -10.02
N THR A 370 -2.04 -11.63 -9.28
CA THR A 370 -2.92 -10.59 -9.81
C THR A 370 -2.41 -9.19 -9.45
N PRO A 371 -1.26 -8.76 -9.98
CA PRO A 371 -0.64 -7.47 -9.61
C PRO A 371 -1.27 -6.28 -10.33
N ILE A 372 -2.22 -6.51 -11.19
CA ILE A 372 -2.95 -5.50 -11.97
C ILE A 372 -4.38 -5.52 -11.50
N ILE A 373 -4.96 -4.36 -11.23
CA ILE A 373 -6.34 -4.23 -10.76
C ILE A 373 -7.12 -3.37 -11.75
N ILE A 374 -8.36 -3.76 -12.01
CA ILE A 374 -9.31 -2.94 -12.78
C ILE A 374 -10.49 -2.61 -11.87
N ILE A 375 -10.77 -1.32 -11.73
CA ILE A 375 -11.93 -0.81 -10.99
C ILE A 375 -12.86 -0.13 -11.98
N GLN A 376 -14.11 -0.59 -12.03
CA GLN A 376 -15.14 -0.10 -12.94
C GLN A 376 -16.31 0.52 -12.18
N ASN A 377 -17.03 1.43 -12.84
CA ASN A 377 -18.22 2.11 -12.31
C ASN A 377 -17.93 2.93 -11.04
N TYR A 378 -16.73 3.46 -10.91
CA TYR A 378 -16.40 4.33 -9.76
C TYR A 378 -16.83 5.78 -10.02
N PHE A 379 -16.81 6.26 -11.29
CA PHE A 379 -17.17 7.60 -11.73
C PHE A 379 -18.38 7.59 -12.65
#